data_715869e04aef406d333980f558c06536
#
_entry.id   715869e04aef406d333980f558c06536
#
_cell.length_a   1.000
_cell.length_b   1.000
_cell.length_c   1.000
_cell.angle_alpha   90.00
_cell.angle_beta   90.00
_cell.angle_gamma   90.00
#
_symmetry.space_group_name_H-M   'P 1'
#
loop_
_entity.id
_entity.type
_entity.pdbx_description
1 polymer ?
#
loop_
_entity_poly.entity_id
_entity_poly.type
_entity_poly.pdbx_seq_one_letter_code
_entity_poly.pdbx_strand_id
1 'polypeptide(L)'
;MDRRSYLSAMLAAIAGTKVVRAQTAAQNPIVLYCDLSVDASKEQEMLKNFHTIFKPAGEKFQGYIDVKLLKLRTVYSGSAPAGINYRFQLTYESEELRQKWIKSDVHQKVWPTIENLLSNKNSYSTLLFDSK
;
A
#
# COMPACT_ATOMS: atom_id res chain seq x y z
N MET A 1 9.27 -45.75 17.08
CA MET A 1 9.37 -44.73 17.90
C MET A 1 10.04 -43.57 17.42
N ASP A 2 11.14 -43.71 16.92
CA ASP A 2 11.86 -42.60 16.49
C ASP A 2 11.18 -41.80 15.46
N ARG A 3 10.47 -42.39 14.63
CA ARG A 3 9.83 -41.69 13.59
C ARG A 3 9.05 -40.56 14.06
N ARG A 4 8.39 -40.68 15.11
CA ARG A 4 7.55 -39.65 15.56
C ARG A 4 8.34 -38.44 15.88
N SER A 5 9.43 -38.62 16.50
CA SER A 5 10.14 -37.48 16.93
C SER A 5 10.67 -36.68 15.79
N TYR A 6 11.13 -37.32 14.78
CA TYR A 6 11.66 -36.51 13.75
C TYR A 6 10.63 -35.75 13.04
N LEU A 7 9.51 -36.29 12.82
CA LEU A 7 8.46 -35.61 12.12
C LEU A 7 8.06 -34.35 12.82
N SER A 8 7.91 -34.43 14.10
CA SER A 8 7.52 -33.26 14.84
C SER A 8 8.53 -32.15 14.70
N ALA A 9 9.77 -32.53 14.80
CA ALA A 9 10.82 -31.52 14.73
C ALA A 9 10.82 -30.80 13.40
N MET A 10 10.64 -31.54 12.35
CA MET A 10 10.66 -30.92 11.06
C MET A 10 9.53 -29.98 10.85
N LEU A 11 8.38 -30.37 11.24
CA LEU A 11 7.22 -29.52 11.06
C LEU A 11 7.37 -28.23 11.85
N ALA A 12 7.85 -28.35 13.05
CA ALA A 12 8.03 -27.19 13.87
C ALA A 12 9.01 -26.22 13.26
N ALA A 13 10.06 -26.72 12.70
CA ALA A 13 11.05 -25.87 12.11
C ALA A 13 10.52 -25.08 10.95
N ILE A 14 9.75 -25.70 10.12
CA ILE A 14 9.20 -25.03 8.97
C ILE A 14 8.24 -23.94 9.39
N ALA A 15 7.37 -24.26 10.30
CA ALA A 15 6.41 -23.28 10.76
C ALA A 15 7.11 -22.10 11.43
N GLY A 16 8.12 -22.40 12.22
CA GLY A 16 8.85 -21.35 12.90
C GLY A 16 9.53 -20.42 11.95
N THR A 17 10.08 -20.93 10.88
CA THR A 17 10.76 -20.12 9.92
C THR A 17 9.84 -19.10 9.28
N LYS A 18 8.66 -19.52 8.90
CA LYS A 18 7.71 -18.59 8.30
C LYS A 18 7.29 -17.50 9.27
N VAL A 19 7.01 -17.87 10.47
CA VAL A 19 6.57 -16.91 11.47
C VAL A 19 7.64 -15.86 11.72
N VAL A 20 8.89 -16.30 11.83
CA VAL A 20 9.97 -15.38 12.09
C VAL A 20 10.13 -14.39 10.95
N ARG A 21 10.05 -14.87 9.73
CA ARG A 21 10.19 -13.98 8.60
C ARG A 21 9.09 -12.96 8.53
N ALA A 22 7.86 -13.34 8.81
CA ALA A 22 6.75 -12.42 8.78
C ALA A 22 6.92 -11.35 9.86
N GLN A 23 7.32 -11.74 11.04
CA GLN A 23 7.54 -10.77 12.11
C GLN A 23 8.63 -9.79 11.76
N THR A 24 9.72 -10.27 11.20
CA THR A 24 10.81 -9.41 10.83
C THR A 24 10.38 -8.43 9.76
N ALA A 25 9.65 -8.90 8.76
CA ALA A 25 9.21 -8.04 7.68
C ALA A 25 8.28 -6.95 8.17
N ALA A 26 7.44 -7.25 9.16
CA ALA A 26 6.48 -6.28 9.65
C ALA A 26 7.05 -5.35 10.71
N GLN A 27 8.28 -5.57 11.15
CA GLN A 27 8.82 -4.84 12.28
C GLN A 27 8.98 -3.36 12.01
N ASN A 28 9.44 -2.99 10.83
CA ASN A 28 9.66 -1.60 10.48
C ASN A 28 9.07 -1.30 9.11
N PRO A 29 7.75 -1.35 9.01
CA PRO A 29 7.14 -1.06 7.72
C PRO A 29 7.27 0.42 7.38
N ILE A 30 7.10 0.72 6.10
CA ILE A 30 7.06 2.09 5.64
C ILE A 30 5.63 2.42 5.23
N VAL A 31 5.29 3.70 5.29
CA VAL A 31 3.96 4.19 4.91
C VAL A 31 4.13 5.35 3.94
N LEU A 32 3.52 5.23 2.79
CA LEU A 32 3.55 6.27 1.77
C LEU A 32 2.21 6.98 1.72
N TYR A 33 2.24 8.31 1.65
CA TYR A 33 1.04 9.11 1.44
C TYR A 33 1.16 9.90 0.14
N CYS A 34 0.06 9.91 -0.62
CA CYS A 34 -0.06 10.83 -1.75
C CYS A 34 -1.31 11.67 -1.51
N ASP A 35 -1.17 12.98 -1.54
CA ASP A 35 -2.30 13.89 -1.33
C ASP A 35 -2.91 14.27 -2.67
N LEU A 36 -4.18 13.96 -2.85
CA LEU A 36 -4.83 13.98 -4.15
C LEU A 36 -5.99 14.96 -4.20
N SER A 37 -6.19 15.56 -5.38
CA SER A 37 -7.36 16.38 -5.67
C SER A 37 -8.19 15.67 -6.73
N VAL A 38 -9.45 15.41 -6.43
CA VAL A 38 -10.34 14.68 -7.32
C VAL A 38 -11.62 15.47 -7.49
N ASP A 39 -11.97 15.79 -8.75
CA ASP A 39 -13.22 16.46 -9.04
C ASP A 39 -14.40 15.54 -8.75
N ALA A 40 -15.50 16.13 -8.29
CA ALA A 40 -16.70 15.36 -7.99
C ALA A 40 -17.17 14.54 -9.19
N SER A 41 -16.99 15.05 -10.38
CA SER A 41 -17.42 14.35 -11.59
C SER A 41 -16.60 13.09 -11.88
N LYS A 42 -15.41 12.95 -11.28
CA LYS A 42 -14.53 11.80 -11.51
C LYS A 42 -14.37 10.92 -10.29
N GLU A 43 -15.00 11.31 -9.20
CA GLU A 43 -14.84 10.61 -7.92
C GLU A 43 -15.26 9.14 -8.01
N GLN A 44 -16.43 8.88 -8.58
CA GLN A 44 -16.94 7.52 -8.64
C GLN A 44 -16.07 6.63 -9.51
N GLU A 45 -15.58 7.15 -10.60
CA GLU A 45 -14.70 6.38 -11.47
C GLU A 45 -13.38 6.07 -10.76
N MET A 46 -12.83 7.05 -10.05
CA MET A 46 -11.60 6.84 -9.30
C MET A 46 -11.77 5.77 -8.23
N LEU A 47 -12.86 5.83 -7.47
CA LEU A 47 -13.12 4.84 -6.43
C LEU A 47 -13.29 3.45 -7.03
N LYS A 48 -14.00 3.35 -8.15
CA LYS A 48 -14.17 2.08 -8.84
C LYS A 48 -12.82 1.52 -9.29
N ASN A 49 -12.00 2.35 -9.91
CA ASN A 49 -10.69 1.93 -10.39
C ASN A 49 -9.78 1.52 -9.24
N PHE A 50 -9.84 2.23 -8.12
CA PHE A 50 -9.06 1.89 -6.96
C PHE A 50 -9.43 0.50 -6.44
N HIS A 51 -10.71 0.25 -6.25
CA HIS A 51 -11.17 -1.00 -5.63
C HIS A 51 -11.12 -2.19 -6.58
N THR A 52 -11.30 -1.99 -7.88
CA THR A 52 -11.39 -3.10 -8.82
C THR A 52 -10.13 -3.33 -9.65
N ILE A 53 -9.26 -2.34 -9.75
CA ILE A 53 -8.05 -2.43 -10.59
C ILE A 53 -6.80 -2.31 -9.74
N PHE A 54 -6.63 -1.20 -9.03
CA PHE A 54 -5.38 -0.91 -8.35
C PHE A 54 -5.14 -1.81 -7.14
N LYS A 55 -6.10 -1.84 -6.22
CA LYS A 55 -5.93 -2.59 -4.97
C LYS A 55 -5.73 -4.08 -5.23
N PRO A 56 -6.54 -4.75 -6.06
CA PRO A 56 -6.31 -6.17 -6.30
C PRO A 56 -4.95 -6.47 -6.92
N ALA A 57 -4.45 -5.59 -7.78
CA ALA A 57 -3.14 -5.77 -8.38
C ALA A 57 -2.03 -5.61 -7.35
N GLY A 58 -2.15 -4.59 -6.49
CA GLY A 58 -1.16 -4.35 -5.46
C GLY A 58 -1.07 -5.46 -4.43
N GLU A 59 -2.22 -6.01 -4.06
CA GLU A 59 -2.28 -7.06 -3.04
C GLU A 59 -1.46 -8.30 -3.41
N LYS A 60 -1.16 -8.48 -4.68
CA LYS A 60 -0.42 -9.65 -5.14
C LYS A 60 1.09 -9.45 -5.12
N PHE A 61 1.56 -8.24 -4.86
CA PHE A 61 2.99 -7.97 -4.90
C PHE A 61 3.65 -8.26 -3.57
N GLN A 62 4.86 -8.78 -3.64
CA GLN A 62 5.65 -9.07 -2.46
C GLN A 62 5.92 -7.78 -1.69
N GLY A 63 5.70 -7.80 -0.39
CA GLY A 63 5.94 -6.66 0.47
C GLY A 63 4.71 -5.82 0.75
N TYR A 64 3.61 -6.05 0.04
CA TYR A 64 2.36 -5.34 0.29
C TYR A 64 1.81 -5.68 1.67
N ILE A 65 1.41 -4.66 2.41
CA ILE A 65 0.74 -4.86 3.69
C ILE A 65 -0.69 -4.34 3.59
N ASP A 66 -0.88 -3.10 3.14
CA ASP A 66 -2.21 -2.50 3.09
C ASP A 66 -2.22 -1.29 2.18
N VAL A 67 -3.37 -0.98 1.59
CA VAL A 67 -3.57 0.24 0.83
C VAL A 67 -4.96 0.79 1.12
N LYS A 68 -5.04 2.10 1.33
CA LYS A 68 -6.29 2.79 1.63
C LYS A 68 -6.39 4.05 0.81
N LEU A 69 -7.62 4.41 0.49
CA LEU A 69 -7.93 5.69 -0.12
C LEU A 69 -8.83 6.43 0.86
N LEU A 70 -8.30 7.51 1.45
CA LEU A 70 -8.96 8.22 2.53
C LEU A 70 -9.52 9.53 2.01
N LYS A 71 -10.80 9.78 2.26
CA LYS A 71 -11.43 11.04 1.87
C LYS A 71 -11.39 12.00 3.04
N LEU A 72 -10.93 13.22 2.80
CA LEU A 72 -10.91 14.25 3.84
C LEU A 72 -12.35 14.56 4.26
N ARG A 73 -12.61 14.45 5.56
CA ARG A 73 -13.94 14.70 6.09
C ARG A 73 -14.03 16.03 6.81
N THR A 74 -13.09 16.31 7.70
CA THR A 74 -13.15 17.49 8.55
C THR A 74 -11.75 17.94 8.93
N VAL A 75 -11.52 19.22 8.94
CA VAL A 75 -10.29 19.81 9.45
C VAL A 75 -10.62 20.42 10.81
N TYR A 76 -10.12 19.82 11.87
CA TYR A 76 -10.43 20.29 13.22
C TYR A 76 -9.57 21.49 13.62
N SER A 77 -8.35 21.55 13.15
CA SER A 77 -7.49 22.71 13.43
C SER A 77 -6.45 22.83 12.32
N GLY A 78 -5.92 24.04 12.15
CA GLY A 78 -5.00 24.29 11.06
C GLY A 78 -5.74 24.33 9.73
N SER A 79 -5.04 23.99 8.65
CA SER A 79 -5.64 23.99 7.32
C SER A 79 -5.12 22.82 6.53
N ALA A 80 -5.97 22.25 5.67
CA ALA A 80 -5.53 21.27 4.71
C ALA A 80 -4.91 21.97 3.51
N PRO A 81 -3.99 21.32 2.79
CA PRO A 81 -3.48 21.90 1.55
C PRO A 81 -4.63 22.21 0.59
N ALA A 82 -4.55 23.31 -0.13
CA ALA A 82 -5.62 23.78 -0.99
C ALA A 82 -5.95 22.72 -2.04
N GLY A 83 -7.26 22.44 -2.19
CA GLY A 83 -7.74 21.54 -3.22
C GLY A 83 -7.59 20.05 -2.91
N ILE A 84 -6.94 19.68 -1.82
CA ILE A 84 -6.76 18.27 -1.48
C ILE A 84 -8.02 17.75 -0.83
N ASN A 85 -8.56 16.65 -1.36
CA ASN A 85 -9.74 16.02 -0.77
C ASN A 85 -9.57 14.52 -0.54
N TYR A 86 -8.47 13.92 -1.00
CA TYR A 86 -8.18 12.52 -0.75
C TYR A 86 -6.74 12.32 -0.36
N ARG A 87 -6.48 11.27 0.41
CA ARG A 87 -5.12 10.83 0.73
C ARG A 87 -5.02 9.35 0.43
N PHE A 88 -4.08 8.99 -0.45
CA PHE A 88 -3.75 7.61 -0.75
C PHE A 88 -2.72 7.18 0.30
N GLN A 89 -2.95 6.04 0.94
CA GLN A 89 -2.03 5.52 1.95
C GLN A 89 -1.63 4.10 1.60
N LEU A 90 -0.34 3.87 1.45
CA LEU A 90 0.19 2.56 1.09
C LEU A 90 1.19 2.13 2.15
N THR A 91 0.99 0.95 2.72
CA THR A 91 1.91 0.37 3.70
C THR A 91 2.62 -0.82 3.08
N TYR A 92 3.95 -0.80 3.15
CA TYR A 92 4.79 -1.84 2.59
C TYR A 92 5.79 -2.33 3.63
N GLU A 93 6.28 -3.56 3.44
CA GLU A 93 7.28 -4.14 4.36
C GLU A 93 8.58 -3.35 4.34
N SER A 94 8.99 -2.85 3.17
CA SER A 94 10.23 -2.10 3.04
C SER A 94 10.18 -1.21 1.81
N GLU A 95 11.05 -0.20 1.80
CA GLU A 95 11.16 0.69 0.64
C GLU A 95 11.77 -0.05 -0.55
N GLU A 96 12.64 -1.01 -0.30
CA GLU A 96 13.23 -1.78 -1.38
C GLU A 96 12.14 -2.53 -2.16
N LEU A 97 11.23 -3.19 -1.45
CA LEU A 97 10.14 -3.91 -2.09
C LEU A 97 9.16 -2.96 -2.75
N ARG A 98 8.90 -1.81 -2.12
CA ARG A 98 8.02 -0.83 -2.73
C ARG A 98 8.59 -0.30 -4.04
N GLN A 99 9.90 -0.09 -4.11
CA GLN A 99 10.53 0.35 -5.36
C GLN A 99 10.37 -0.67 -6.47
N LYS A 100 10.43 -1.96 -6.13
CA LYS A 100 10.18 -3.00 -7.12
C LYS A 100 8.74 -2.94 -7.64
N TRP A 101 7.80 -2.67 -6.75
CA TRP A 101 6.40 -2.50 -7.12
C TRP A 101 6.25 -1.32 -8.09
N ILE A 102 6.84 -0.19 -7.76
CA ILE A 102 6.74 1.02 -8.59
C ILE A 102 7.29 0.78 -9.99
N LYS A 103 8.38 0.03 -10.09
CA LYS A 103 9.03 -0.22 -11.39
C LYS A 103 8.41 -1.35 -12.18
N SER A 104 7.45 -2.06 -11.60
CA SER A 104 6.84 -3.20 -12.28
C SER A 104 5.92 -2.78 -13.40
N ASP A 105 5.75 -3.67 -14.39
CA ASP A 105 4.82 -3.42 -15.47
C ASP A 105 3.39 -3.28 -14.95
N VAL A 106 3.07 -3.99 -13.90
CA VAL A 106 1.73 -3.94 -13.32
C VAL A 106 1.43 -2.54 -12.78
N HIS A 107 2.35 -1.97 -11.99
CA HIS A 107 2.16 -0.62 -11.46
C HIS A 107 2.04 0.41 -12.59
N GLN A 108 2.85 0.26 -13.62
CA GLN A 108 2.82 1.18 -14.75
C GLN A 108 1.47 1.17 -15.46
N LYS A 109 0.71 0.10 -15.32
CA LYS A 109 -0.62 0.01 -15.91
C LYS A 109 -1.73 0.43 -14.97
N VAL A 110 -1.62 0.09 -13.69
CA VAL A 110 -2.75 0.31 -12.78
C VAL A 110 -2.76 1.69 -12.12
N TRP A 111 -1.59 2.29 -11.84
CA TRP A 111 -1.57 3.61 -11.24
C TRP A 111 -2.18 4.68 -12.13
N PRO A 112 -1.93 4.71 -13.45
CA PRO A 112 -2.58 5.71 -14.29
C PRO A 112 -4.10 5.67 -14.28
N THR A 113 -4.72 4.55 -13.94
CA THR A 113 -6.19 4.49 -13.86
C THR A 113 -6.72 5.36 -12.74
N ILE A 114 -5.87 5.74 -11.80
CA ILE A 114 -6.20 6.68 -10.73
C ILE A 114 -5.59 8.03 -11.06
N GLU A 115 -4.30 8.06 -11.34
CA GLU A 115 -3.57 9.30 -11.52
C GLU A 115 -4.17 10.18 -12.62
N ASN A 116 -4.62 9.58 -13.71
CA ASN A 116 -5.18 10.35 -14.82
C ASN A 116 -6.51 11.02 -14.50
N LEU A 117 -7.12 10.67 -13.38
CA LEU A 117 -8.38 11.27 -12.94
C LEU A 117 -8.17 12.41 -11.94
N LEU A 118 -6.93 12.70 -11.60
CA LEU A 118 -6.62 13.72 -10.59
C LEU A 118 -6.50 15.09 -11.23
N SER A 119 -7.06 16.12 -10.58
CA SER A 119 -6.87 17.48 -11.03
C SER A 119 -5.47 18.00 -10.69
N ASN A 120 -4.79 17.37 -9.72
CA ASN A 120 -3.40 17.72 -9.40
C ASN A 120 -2.41 16.65 -9.86
N LYS A 121 -2.67 16.05 -11.01
CA LYS A 121 -1.89 14.93 -11.53
C LYS A 121 -0.37 15.16 -11.52
N ASN A 122 0.07 16.36 -11.85
CA ASN A 122 1.49 16.65 -11.98
C ASN A 122 2.08 17.33 -10.76
N SER A 123 1.32 17.49 -9.69
CA SER A 123 1.78 18.29 -8.55
C SER A 123 1.39 17.73 -7.19
N TYR A 124 0.89 16.50 -7.12
CA TYR A 124 0.52 15.97 -5.80
C TYR A 124 1.77 15.65 -4.98
N SER A 125 1.64 15.84 -3.67
CA SER A 125 2.72 15.51 -2.75
C SER A 125 2.80 14.02 -2.50
N THR A 126 4.03 13.51 -2.44
CA THR A 126 4.28 12.13 -2.11
C THR A 126 5.22 12.11 -0.91
N LEU A 127 4.76 11.54 0.20
CA LEU A 127 5.50 11.56 1.46
C LEU A 127 5.73 10.14 1.94
N LEU A 128 6.96 9.81 2.30
CA LEU A 128 7.31 8.49 2.80
C LEU A 128 7.68 8.58 4.26
N PHE A 129 7.06 7.74 5.09
CA PHE A 129 7.30 7.70 6.53
C PHE A 129 7.81 6.34 6.95
N ASP A 130 8.72 6.33 7.91
CA ASP A 130 9.15 5.09 8.55
C ASP A 130 8.33 4.88 9.81
N SER A 131 7.88 3.65 10.04
CA SER A 131 7.25 3.33 11.31
C SER A 131 8.32 3.20 12.39
N LYS A 132 8.10 3.82 13.55
CA LYS A 132 9.08 3.80 14.64
C LYS A 132 8.55 3.11 15.88
#